data_d0b95a0f4e94f15a957b54a9e9e4d98e
#
_entry.id   d0b95a0f4e94f15a957b54a9e9e4d98e
#
_cell.length_a   1.000
_cell.length_b   1.000
_cell.length_c   1.000
_cell.angle_alpha   90.00
_cell.angle_beta   90.00
_cell.angle_gamma   90.00
#
_symmetry.space_group_name_H-M   'P 1'
#
loop_
_entity.id
_entity.type
_entity.pdbx_description
1 polymer ?
#
loop_
_entity_poly.entity_id
_entity_poly.type
_entity_poly.pdbx_seq_one_letter_code
_entity_poly.pdbx_strand_id
1 'polypeptide(L)'
;MFRTRPVSRMRAGHEALARDILQIHSDFFMAVYGYGKMHAQLVAQGWDPAEVGRDQVMNIMRGLGIRGVRRGGTPVTTEPAKGTGGRPDLVDRRFEACAPNRLHVADITYVRMANGSFGCTAFADGVYARRIVGWACAMTMNTQELPLRALEQAVSWAASRGGADGLIHHSDHGTQCIGTVYATGVMEYGMLPSTGTVGDSYDNAMAESADGAYRTELVWRRRPFADLKDLELATFRWVSWWNSKRLHQSLGYRTPEAAETEYHQHQAAQTASL
;
A
#
# COMPACT_ATOMS: atom_id res chain seq x y z
N MET A 1 35.31 47.01 -5.40
CA MET A 1 34.17 46.47 -4.63
C MET A 1 33.13 45.94 -5.60
N PHE A 2 33.02 44.62 -5.76
CA PHE A 2 31.95 44.02 -6.56
C PHE A 2 30.67 44.04 -5.71
N ARG A 3 29.66 44.80 -6.10
CA ARG A 3 28.33 44.78 -5.50
C ARG A 3 27.67 43.45 -5.91
N THR A 4 27.53 42.53 -4.98
CA THR A 4 26.71 41.32 -5.17
C THR A 4 25.28 41.76 -5.41
N ARG A 5 24.75 41.46 -6.59
CA ARG A 5 23.36 41.76 -6.97
C ARG A 5 22.43 40.97 -6.05
N PRO A 6 21.42 41.57 -5.44
CA PRO A 6 20.49 40.83 -4.59
C PRO A 6 19.79 39.72 -5.40
N VAL A 7 19.59 38.58 -4.75
CA VAL A 7 18.92 37.43 -5.36
C VAL A 7 17.50 37.85 -5.77
N SER A 8 17.09 37.58 -6.99
CA SER A 8 15.73 37.88 -7.44
C SER A 8 14.70 37.07 -6.66
N ARG A 9 13.47 37.59 -6.47
CA ARG A 9 12.37 36.87 -5.79
C ARG A 9 12.12 35.47 -6.38
N MET A 10 12.17 35.35 -7.70
CA MET A 10 12.04 34.08 -8.41
C MET A 10 13.13 33.08 -8.04
N ARG A 11 14.39 33.55 -7.96
CA ARG A 11 15.51 32.69 -7.58
C ARG A 11 15.44 32.29 -6.11
N ALA A 12 15.05 33.19 -5.21
CA ALA A 12 14.86 32.90 -3.82
C ALA A 12 13.73 31.87 -3.60
N GLY A 13 12.61 31.97 -4.32
CA GLY A 13 11.52 31.00 -4.32
C GLY A 13 11.98 29.62 -4.84
N HIS A 14 12.77 29.58 -5.90
CA HIS A 14 13.35 28.33 -6.43
C HIS A 14 14.29 27.65 -5.45
N GLU A 15 15.13 28.42 -4.75
CA GLU A 15 16.05 27.88 -3.74
C GLU A 15 15.30 27.37 -2.49
N ALA A 16 14.21 28.02 -2.09
CA ALA A 16 13.34 27.55 -1.00
C ALA A 16 12.66 26.23 -1.38
N LEU A 17 12.04 26.17 -2.56
CA LEU A 17 11.39 24.97 -3.07
C LEU A 17 12.36 23.79 -3.21
N ALA A 18 13.59 24.04 -3.69
CA ALA A 18 14.62 23.02 -3.80
C ALA A 18 15.03 22.46 -2.41
N ARG A 19 15.10 23.31 -1.38
CA ARG A 19 15.40 22.88 -0.01
C ARG A 19 14.30 21.98 0.54
N ASP A 20 13.02 22.34 0.35
CA ASP A 20 11.89 21.56 0.85
C ASP A 20 11.78 20.22 0.12
N ILE A 21 12.04 20.20 -1.20
CA ILE A 21 12.14 18.95 -1.98
C ILE A 21 13.26 18.05 -1.42
N LEU A 22 14.43 18.59 -1.11
CA LEU A 22 15.54 17.83 -0.54
C LEU A 22 15.18 17.32 0.87
N GLN A 23 14.53 18.13 1.69
CA GLN A 23 14.08 17.74 3.01
C GLN A 23 13.09 16.57 2.95
N ILE A 24 12.08 16.65 2.08
CA ILE A 24 11.13 15.54 1.84
C ILE A 24 11.87 14.30 1.36
N HIS A 25 12.77 14.46 0.38
CA HIS A 25 13.52 13.34 -0.19
C HIS A 25 14.53 12.72 0.78
N SER A 26 14.95 13.42 1.84
CA SER A 26 15.84 12.89 2.87
C SER A 26 15.17 11.86 3.78
N ASP A 27 13.84 11.84 3.86
CA ASP A 27 13.10 10.81 4.58
C ASP A 27 13.11 9.50 3.79
N PHE A 28 13.43 8.40 4.46
CA PHE A 28 13.57 7.08 3.82
C PHE A 28 12.32 6.68 3.05
N PHE A 29 11.15 6.88 3.62
CA PHE A 29 9.89 6.48 2.97
C PHE A 29 9.45 7.49 1.91
N MET A 30 9.63 8.79 2.13
CA MET A 30 9.22 9.81 1.16
C MET A 30 10.15 9.89 -0.05
N ALA A 31 11.40 9.44 0.07
CA ALA A 31 12.35 9.38 -1.05
C ALA A 31 11.88 8.54 -2.25
N VAL A 32 10.80 7.75 -2.09
CA VAL A 32 10.19 7.00 -3.20
C VAL A 32 9.32 7.88 -4.11
N TYR A 33 9.00 9.11 -3.70
CA TYR A 33 8.09 9.98 -4.43
C TYR A 33 8.69 10.45 -5.75
N GLY A 34 7.97 10.20 -6.84
CA GLY A 34 8.18 10.90 -8.10
C GLY A 34 7.57 12.31 -8.04
N TYR A 35 7.84 13.12 -9.06
CA TYR A 35 7.48 14.53 -9.09
C TYR A 35 5.99 14.81 -8.80
N GLY A 36 5.06 13.93 -9.21
CA GLY A 36 3.63 14.11 -8.95
C GLY A 36 3.27 14.01 -7.46
N LYS A 37 3.81 13.01 -6.74
CA LYS A 37 3.63 12.87 -5.29
C LYS A 37 4.44 13.94 -4.53
N MET A 38 5.63 14.29 -5.02
CA MET A 38 6.43 15.37 -4.45
C MET A 38 5.69 16.69 -4.49
N HIS A 39 5.08 17.03 -5.64
CA HIS A 39 4.24 18.22 -5.78
C HIS A 39 3.05 18.19 -4.81
N ALA A 40 2.32 17.07 -4.75
CA ALA A 40 1.19 16.95 -3.82
C ALA A 40 1.62 17.08 -2.35
N GLN A 41 2.80 16.55 -1.99
CA GLN A 41 3.36 16.70 -0.65
C GLN A 41 3.73 18.15 -0.32
N LEU A 42 4.31 18.88 -1.26
CA LEU A 42 4.61 20.30 -1.11
C LEU A 42 3.34 21.12 -0.87
N VAL A 43 2.30 20.88 -1.68
CA VAL A 43 0.98 21.53 -1.51
C VAL A 43 0.40 21.20 -0.13
N ALA A 44 0.47 19.95 0.32
CA ALA A 44 0.03 19.56 1.67
C ALA A 44 0.85 20.23 2.80
N GLN A 45 2.08 20.66 2.52
CA GLN A 45 2.93 21.44 3.44
C GLN A 45 2.74 22.97 3.34
N GLY A 46 1.79 23.44 2.52
CA GLY A 46 1.40 24.84 2.45
C GLY A 46 1.92 25.62 1.23
N TRP A 47 2.57 24.96 0.27
CA TRP A 47 2.90 25.62 -1.00
C TRP A 47 1.63 25.85 -1.82
N ASP A 48 1.49 27.06 -2.36
CA ASP A 48 0.35 27.40 -3.23
C ASP A 48 0.46 26.66 -4.58
N PRO A 49 -0.52 25.82 -4.94
CA PRO A 49 -0.52 25.11 -6.22
C PRO A 49 -0.61 26.04 -7.44
N ALA A 50 -1.02 27.31 -7.26
CA ALA A 50 -0.97 28.30 -8.32
C ALA A 50 0.46 28.83 -8.57
N GLU A 51 1.33 28.80 -7.56
CA GLU A 51 2.72 29.27 -7.66
C GLU A 51 3.71 28.13 -7.98
N VAL A 52 3.37 26.89 -7.60
CA VAL A 52 4.25 25.73 -7.77
C VAL A 52 3.61 24.68 -8.68
N GLY A 53 4.04 24.68 -9.94
CA GLY A 53 3.58 23.69 -10.92
C GLY A 53 4.35 22.36 -10.86
N ARG A 54 3.71 21.27 -11.34
CA ARG A 54 4.31 19.94 -11.41
C ARG A 54 5.60 19.91 -12.24
N ASP A 55 5.63 20.65 -13.36
CA ASP A 55 6.80 20.71 -14.24
C ASP A 55 7.98 21.42 -13.58
N GLN A 56 7.70 22.44 -12.77
CA GLN A 56 8.71 23.12 -11.97
C GLN A 56 9.34 22.14 -10.96
N VAL A 57 8.52 21.39 -10.22
CA VAL A 57 8.99 20.36 -9.28
C VAL A 57 9.82 19.30 -10.02
N MET A 58 9.34 18.82 -11.17
CA MET A 58 10.05 17.84 -11.99
C MET A 58 11.42 18.38 -12.44
N ASN A 59 11.50 19.63 -12.88
CA ASN A 59 12.76 20.24 -13.35
C ASN A 59 13.74 20.46 -12.21
N ILE A 60 13.26 20.88 -11.01
CA ILE A 60 14.10 21.00 -9.81
C ILE A 60 14.64 19.63 -9.39
N MET A 61 13.78 18.60 -9.29
CA MET A 61 14.21 17.24 -8.97
C MET A 61 15.26 16.72 -9.95
N ARG A 62 15.07 16.99 -11.26
CA ARG A 62 16.05 16.63 -12.28
C ARG A 62 17.38 17.36 -12.08
N GLY A 63 17.34 18.67 -11.80
CA GLY A 63 18.52 19.48 -11.50
C GLY A 63 19.28 19.02 -10.25
N LEU A 64 18.56 18.51 -9.25
CA LEU A 64 19.12 17.93 -8.03
C LEU A 64 19.61 16.47 -8.21
N GLY A 65 19.39 15.87 -9.37
CA GLY A 65 19.76 14.47 -9.63
C GLY A 65 18.90 13.44 -8.87
N ILE A 66 17.74 13.85 -8.35
CA ILE A 66 16.83 12.97 -7.58
C ILE A 66 15.63 12.55 -8.42
N ARG A 67 15.15 11.34 -8.14
CA ARG A 67 13.99 10.75 -8.83
C ARG A 67 13.27 9.78 -7.91
N GLY A 68 11.97 9.64 -8.10
CA GLY A 68 11.18 8.61 -7.41
C GLY A 68 11.58 7.19 -7.84
N VAL A 69 11.22 6.23 -7.01
CA VAL A 69 11.43 4.81 -7.30
C VAL A 69 10.49 4.37 -8.43
N ARG A 70 11.04 3.70 -9.44
CA ARG A 70 10.24 3.04 -10.49
C ARG A 70 10.01 1.59 -10.11
N ARG A 71 8.82 1.10 -10.33
CA ARG A 71 8.57 -0.34 -10.24
C ARG A 71 9.42 -1.03 -11.31
N GLY A 72 10.29 -1.95 -10.88
CA GLY A 72 10.99 -2.87 -11.77
C GLY A 72 10.03 -3.96 -12.25
N GLY A 73 10.41 -4.70 -13.29
CA GLY A 73 9.70 -5.92 -13.66
C GLY A 73 9.71 -6.88 -12.46
N THR A 74 8.52 -7.39 -12.11
CA THR A 74 8.37 -8.35 -11.01
C THR A 74 8.85 -9.71 -11.52
N PRO A 75 9.78 -10.40 -10.85
CA PRO A 75 10.03 -11.80 -11.15
C PRO A 75 8.74 -12.59 -10.91
N VAL A 76 8.36 -13.43 -11.86
CA VAL A 76 7.26 -14.39 -11.67
C VAL A 76 7.72 -15.40 -10.62
N THR A 77 7.15 -15.33 -9.43
CA THR A 77 7.51 -16.16 -8.27
C THR A 77 6.45 -17.19 -7.91
N THR A 78 5.29 -17.15 -8.55
CA THR A 78 4.15 -18.01 -8.25
C THR A 78 3.96 -19.02 -9.38
N GLU A 79 4.06 -20.32 -9.08
CA GLU A 79 3.55 -21.37 -9.97
C GLU A 79 2.05 -21.50 -9.74
N PRO A 80 1.22 -21.51 -10.80
CA PRO A 80 -0.22 -21.73 -10.65
C PRO A 80 -0.49 -23.07 -9.99
N ALA A 81 -1.27 -23.07 -8.92
CA ALA A 81 -1.71 -24.33 -8.32
C ALA A 81 -2.59 -25.09 -9.32
N LYS A 82 -2.26 -26.35 -9.59
CA LYS A 82 -3.09 -27.24 -10.40
C LYS A 82 -4.29 -27.70 -9.56
N GLY A 83 -5.44 -27.10 -9.75
CA GLY A 83 -6.69 -27.53 -9.10
C GLY A 83 -7.82 -26.53 -9.32
N THR A 84 -9.03 -27.01 -9.55
CA THR A 84 -10.24 -26.21 -9.49
C THR A 84 -10.56 -25.93 -8.03
N GLY A 85 -10.09 -24.81 -7.51
CA GLY A 85 -10.56 -24.31 -6.20
C GLY A 85 -12.07 -24.09 -6.31
N GLY A 86 -12.85 -24.85 -5.52
CA GLY A 86 -14.32 -24.85 -5.59
C GLY A 86 -14.98 -23.57 -5.05
N ARG A 87 -14.28 -22.44 -4.98
CA ARG A 87 -14.82 -21.16 -4.53
C ARG A 87 -15.14 -20.26 -5.70
N PRO A 88 -16.30 -19.57 -5.67
CA PRO A 88 -16.68 -18.65 -6.73
C PRO A 88 -15.76 -17.42 -6.74
N ASP A 89 -15.54 -16.86 -7.93
CA ASP A 89 -15.05 -15.51 -8.07
C ASP A 89 -16.22 -14.53 -7.86
N LEU A 90 -16.23 -13.84 -6.73
CA LEU A 90 -17.25 -12.85 -6.39
C LEU A 90 -16.86 -11.44 -6.83
N VAL A 91 -15.63 -11.25 -7.33
CA VAL A 91 -15.07 -9.94 -7.68
C VAL A 91 -15.19 -9.67 -9.18
N ASP A 92 -15.12 -10.73 -10.02
CA ASP A 92 -15.20 -10.63 -11.48
C ASP A 92 -14.31 -9.49 -12.02
N ARG A 93 -13.05 -9.41 -11.56
CA ARG A 93 -12.06 -8.37 -11.91
C ARG A 93 -12.46 -6.93 -11.56
N ARG A 94 -13.55 -6.74 -10.84
CA ARG A 94 -14.01 -5.41 -10.40
C ARG A 94 -13.48 -5.09 -9.01
N PHE A 95 -12.20 -4.72 -8.94
CA PHE A 95 -11.56 -4.31 -7.68
C PHE A 95 -11.97 -2.88 -7.30
N GLU A 96 -13.29 -2.69 -7.13
CA GLU A 96 -13.92 -1.46 -6.71
C GLU A 96 -14.85 -1.73 -5.51
N ALA A 97 -14.83 -0.84 -4.55
CA ALA A 97 -15.72 -0.90 -3.39
C ALA A 97 -16.35 0.49 -3.17
N CYS A 98 -17.66 0.53 -2.94
CA CYS A 98 -18.38 1.77 -2.67
C CYS A 98 -18.19 2.27 -1.22
N ALA A 99 -17.68 1.41 -0.33
CA ALA A 99 -17.49 1.69 1.10
C ALA A 99 -16.30 0.90 1.66
N PRO A 100 -15.71 1.34 2.78
CA PRO A 100 -14.83 0.51 3.58
C PRO A 100 -15.47 -0.82 3.98
N ASN A 101 -14.67 -1.85 4.24
CA ASN A 101 -15.12 -3.18 4.68
C ASN A 101 -16.17 -3.86 3.77
N ARG A 102 -16.10 -3.64 2.44
CA ARG A 102 -16.90 -4.37 1.46
C ARG A 102 -16.10 -5.41 0.70
N LEU A 103 -14.85 -5.10 0.44
CA LEU A 103 -13.93 -5.99 -0.27
C LEU A 103 -12.53 -5.83 0.29
N HIS A 104 -11.96 -6.94 0.72
CA HIS A 104 -10.54 -7.07 1.01
C HIS A 104 -9.89 -7.97 -0.03
N VAL A 105 -8.64 -7.68 -0.36
CA VAL A 105 -7.79 -8.55 -1.19
C VAL A 105 -6.58 -8.98 -0.37
N ALA A 106 -6.17 -10.24 -0.50
CA ALA A 106 -5.05 -10.78 0.23
C ALA A 106 -4.00 -11.37 -0.72
N ASP A 107 -2.74 -11.16 -0.38
CA ASP A 107 -1.60 -11.73 -1.09
C ASP A 107 -0.42 -12.01 -0.15
N ILE A 108 0.52 -12.84 -0.61
CA ILE A 108 1.73 -13.20 0.16
C ILE A 108 2.95 -12.97 -0.71
N THR A 109 3.91 -12.24 -0.18
CA THR A 109 5.17 -11.97 -0.86
C THR A 109 6.37 -12.57 -0.13
N TYR A 110 7.37 -13.00 -0.91
CA TYR A 110 8.64 -13.50 -0.39
C TYR A 110 9.64 -12.38 -0.18
N VAL A 111 10.38 -12.46 0.91
CA VAL A 111 11.41 -11.51 1.28
C VAL A 111 12.71 -12.24 1.54
N ARG A 112 13.79 -11.89 0.83
CA ARG A 112 15.10 -12.50 1.02
C ARG A 112 15.76 -11.99 2.30
N MET A 113 16.20 -12.94 3.13
CA MET A 113 16.87 -12.69 4.39
C MET A 113 18.40 -12.66 4.21
N ALA A 114 19.12 -12.09 5.17
CA ALA A 114 20.58 -11.96 5.15
C ALA A 114 21.33 -13.30 5.12
N ASN A 115 20.76 -14.33 5.74
CA ASN A 115 21.30 -15.69 5.74
C ASN A 115 21.01 -16.47 4.44
N GLY A 116 20.39 -15.85 3.43
CA GLY A 116 20.01 -16.46 2.16
C GLY A 116 18.69 -17.21 2.16
N SER A 117 18.04 -17.40 3.32
CA SER A 117 16.69 -17.96 3.40
C SER A 117 15.62 -16.95 2.91
N PHE A 118 14.37 -17.38 2.87
CA PHE A 118 13.24 -16.52 2.58
C PHE A 118 12.32 -16.43 3.79
N GLY A 119 11.96 -15.19 4.16
CA GLY A 119 10.78 -14.90 4.94
C GLY A 119 9.59 -14.64 4.02
N CYS A 120 8.40 -14.62 4.60
CA CYS A 120 7.15 -14.32 3.91
C CYS A 120 6.44 -13.20 4.63
N THR A 121 5.76 -12.34 3.88
CA THR A 121 4.86 -11.31 4.41
C THR A 121 3.51 -11.47 3.73
N ALA A 122 2.46 -11.63 4.52
CA ALA A 122 1.07 -11.61 4.06
C ALA A 122 0.47 -10.24 4.31
N PHE A 123 -0.36 -9.78 3.37
CA PHE A 123 -1.14 -8.55 3.49
C PHE A 123 -2.62 -8.84 3.25
N ALA A 124 -3.47 -8.06 3.90
CA ALA A 124 -4.88 -7.91 3.59
C ALA A 124 -5.16 -6.41 3.38
N ASP A 125 -5.63 -6.06 2.19
CA ASP A 125 -5.82 -4.70 1.74
C ASP A 125 -7.31 -4.39 1.55
N GLY A 126 -7.80 -3.32 2.17
CA GLY A 126 -9.14 -2.78 1.92
C GLY A 126 -9.18 -2.05 0.57
N VAL A 127 -10.07 -2.50 -0.32
CA VAL A 127 -10.14 -2.02 -1.71
C VAL A 127 -10.54 -0.55 -1.79
N TYR A 128 -11.48 -0.09 -0.95
CA TYR A 128 -12.00 1.27 -0.99
C TYR A 128 -10.92 2.34 -0.82
N ALA A 129 -10.15 2.24 0.26
CA ALA A 129 -9.15 3.25 0.64
C ALA A 129 -7.70 2.82 0.37
N ARG A 130 -7.46 1.65 -0.22
CA ARG A 130 -6.11 1.08 -0.39
C ARG A 130 -5.38 0.90 0.95
N ARG A 131 -6.13 0.74 2.03
CA ARG A 131 -5.61 0.58 3.37
C ARG A 131 -5.14 -0.85 3.61
N ILE A 132 -3.95 -1.03 4.14
CA ILE A 132 -3.53 -2.32 4.67
C ILE A 132 -4.22 -2.50 6.02
N VAL A 133 -5.18 -3.42 6.08
CA VAL A 133 -6.02 -3.70 7.26
C VAL A 133 -5.51 -4.86 8.09
N GLY A 134 -4.66 -5.71 7.50
CA GLY A 134 -3.99 -6.80 8.20
C GLY A 134 -2.67 -7.15 7.53
N TRP A 135 -1.71 -7.61 8.32
CA TRP A 135 -0.44 -8.09 7.82
C TRP A 135 0.24 -9.02 8.83
N ALA A 136 1.08 -9.90 8.35
CA ALA A 136 1.91 -10.75 9.21
C ALA A 136 3.21 -11.11 8.50
N CYS A 137 4.26 -11.38 9.27
CA CYS A 137 5.51 -11.93 8.77
C CYS A 137 5.77 -13.31 9.40
N ALA A 138 6.38 -14.22 8.65
CA ALA A 138 6.82 -15.52 9.14
C ALA A 138 8.02 -16.04 8.34
N MET A 139 8.74 -17.03 8.89
CA MET A 139 9.79 -17.75 8.15
C MET A 139 9.23 -18.92 7.35
N THR A 140 7.95 -19.20 7.47
CA THR A 140 7.24 -20.28 6.76
C THR A 140 5.94 -19.77 6.17
N MET A 141 5.44 -20.45 5.14
CA MET A 141 4.14 -20.17 4.53
C MET A 141 3.00 -21.01 5.16
N ASN A 142 3.14 -21.46 6.39
CA ASN A 142 2.09 -22.20 7.06
C ASN A 142 0.82 -21.35 7.18
N THR A 143 -0.29 -21.85 6.69
CA THR A 143 -1.59 -21.17 6.69
C THR A 143 -2.03 -20.72 8.08
N GLN A 144 -1.73 -21.49 9.12
CA GLN A 144 -2.10 -21.14 10.50
C GLN A 144 -1.26 -19.99 11.08
N GLU A 145 -0.01 -19.87 10.65
CA GLU A 145 0.89 -18.87 11.24
C GLU A 145 0.89 -17.54 10.49
N LEU A 146 0.75 -17.56 9.17
CA LEU A 146 0.95 -16.36 8.36
C LEU A 146 -0.37 -15.77 7.84
N PRO A 147 -1.14 -16.43 6.94
CA PRO A 147 -2.32 -15.79 6.37
C PRO A 147 -3.45 -15.62 7.39
N LEU A 148 -3.61 -16.53 8.36
CA LEU A 148 -4.63 -16.36 9.41
C LEU A 148 -4.32 -15.21 10.36
N ARG A 149 -3.05 -14.97 10.72
CA ARG A 149 -2.68 -13.79 11.53
C ARG A 149 -2.99 -12.47 10.82
N ALA A 150 -2.78 -12.39 9.50
CA ALA A 150 -3.14 -11.23 8.72
C ALA A 150 -4.68 -11.07 8.64
N LEU A 151 -5.42 -12.18 8.46
CA LEU A 151 -6.88 -12.21 8.46
C LEU A 151 -7.44 -11.73 9.81
N GLU A 152 -6.95 -12.25 10.95
CA GLU A 152 -7.37 -11.86 12.29
C GLU A 152 -7.23 -10.36 12.56
N GLN A 153 -6.14 -9.75 12.08
CA GLN A 153 -5.97 -8.30 12.16
C GLN A 153 -7.00 -7.56 11.30
N ALA A 154 -7.25 -8.04 10.07
CA ALA A 154 -8.26 -7.46 9.18
C ALA A 154 -9.66 -7.56 9.75
N VAL A 155 -10.01 -8.68 10.40
CA VAL A 155 -11.27 -8.88 11.12
C VAL A 155 -11.38 -7.93 12.30
N SER A 156 -10.35 -7.83 13.13
CA SER A 156 -10.31 -6.90 14.25
C SER A 156 -10.48 -5.46 13.81
N TRP A 157 -9.85 -5.10 12.69
CA TRP A 157 -10.02 -3.79 12.06
C TRP A 157 -11.49 -3.57 11.63
N ALA A 158 -12.09 -4.53 10.91
CA ALA A 158 -13.46 -4.45 10.44
C ALA A 158 -14.47 -4.39 11.61
N ALA A 159 -14.27 -5.21 12.65
CA ALA A 159 -15.12 -5.25 13.85
C ALA A 159 -15.21 -3.88 14.55
N SER A 160 -14.11 -3.13 14.60
CA SER A 160 -14.09 -1.78 15.16
C SER A 160 -14.81 -0.72 14.30
N ARG A 161 -15.32 -1.11 13.12
CA ARG A 161 -15.89 -0.21 12.09
C ARG A 161 -17.16 -0.76 11.43
N GLY A 162 -18.01 -1.39 12.21
CA GLY A 162 -19.31 -1.88 11.76
C GLY A 162 -19.37 -3.37 11.43
N GLY A 163 -18.26 -4.10 11.58
CA GLY A 163 -18.21 -5.55 11.41
C GLY A 163 -17.66 -6.02 10.09
N ALA A 164 -17.51 -7.34 9.98
CA ALA A 164 -16.99 -8.05 8.81
C ALA A 164 -18.07 -8.86 8.06
N ASP A 165 -19.31 -8.81 8.54
CA ASP A 165 -20.41 -9.61 7.98
C ASP A 165 -20.69 -9.21 6.51
N GLY A 166 -20.69 -10.23 5.63
CA GLY A 166 -20.87 -10.05 4.19
C GLY A 166 -19.69 -9.40 3.47
N LEU A 167 -18.57 -9.13 4.16
CA LEU A 167 -17.34 -8.63 3.53
C LEU A 167 -16.75 -9.70 2.64
N ILE A 168 -16.50 -9.37 1.36
CA ILE A 168 -15.81 -10.27 0.43
C ILE A 168 -14.33 -10.25 0.75
N HIS A 169 -13.77 -11.44 1.02
CA HIS A 169 -12.33 -11.63 1.20
C HIS A 169 -11.78 -12.41 0.01
N HIS A 170 -11.13 -11.68 -0.89
CA HIS A 170 -10.60 -12.22 -2.13
C HIS A 170 -9.11 -12.53 -2.01
N SER A 171 -8.68 -13.68 -2.47
CA SER A 171 -7.28 -14.10 -2.53
C SER A 171 -6.96 -14.76 -3.86
N ASP A 172 -5.68 -14.80 -4.20
CA ASP A 172 -5.23 -15.57 -5.36
C ASP A 172 -5.39 -17.09 -5.16
N HIS A 173 -5.11 -17.85 -6.20
CA HIS A 173 -5.07 -19.32 -6.16
C HIS A 173 -3.81 -19.92 -5.50
N GLY A 174 -3.05 -19.14 -4.73
CA GLY A 174 -1.92 -19.65 -3.95
C GLY A 174 -2.37 -20.77 -3.00
N THR A 175 -1.60 -21.86 -2.93
CA THR A 175 -1.95 -23.07 -2.15
C THR A 175 -2.30 -22.77 -0.68
N GLN A 176 -1.75 -21.71 -0.12
CA GLN A 176 -1.96 -21.27 1.26
C GLN A 176 -3.32 -20.64 1.50
N CYS A 177 -3.81 -19.87 0.53
CA CYS A 177 -5.08 -19.17 0.61
C CYS A 177 -6.26 -20.04 0.16
N ILE A 178 -6.02 -21.12 -0.62
CA ILE A 178 -7.05 -22.08 -0.99
C ILE A 178 -7.28 -23.18 0.05
N GLY A 179 -6.42 -23.31 1.04
CA GLY A 179 -6.57 -24.33 2.09
C GLY A 179 -7.93 -24.24 2.78
N THR A 180 -8.54 -25.40 3.07
CA THR A 180 -9.82 -25.48 3.77
C THR A 180 -9.80 -24.70 5.10
N VAL A 181 -8.68 -24.76 5.82
CA VAL A 181 -8.51 -24.05 7.10
C VAL A 181 -8.64 -22.54 6.94
N TYR A 182 -8.02 -21.95 5.91
CA TYR A 182 -8.14 -20.51 5.67
C TYR A 182 -9.56 -20.10 5.27
N ALA A 183 -10.18 -20.88 4.37
CA ALA A 183 -11.55 -20.62 3.95
C ALA A 183 -12.54 -20.75 5.10
N THR A 184 -12.37 -21.76 5.96
CA THR A 184 -13.19 -21.91 7.18
C THR A 184 -13.02 -20.70 8.09
N GLY A 185 -11.78 -20.24 8.33
CA GLY A 185 -11.53 -19.03 9.12
C GLY A 185 -12.20 -17.79 8.54
N VAL A 186 -12.18 -17.60 7.22
CA VAL A 186 -12.90 -16.49 6.57
C VAL A 186 -14.40 -16.57 6.85
N MET A 187 -15.00 -17.75 6.69
CA MET A 187 -16.45 -17.96 6.91
C MET A 187 -16.85 -17.85 8.39
N GLU A 188 -16.02 -18.30 9.32
CA GLU A 188 -16.27 -18.18 10.77
C GLU A 188 -16.40 -16.73 11.22
N TYR A 189 -15.75 -15.80 10.52
CA TYR A 189 -15.88 -14.36 10.76
C TYR A 189 -17.04 -13.69 9.98
N GLY A 190 -17.94 -14.47 9.36
CA GLY A 190 -19.06 -13.94 8.57
C GLY A 190 -18.68 -13.37 7.22
N MET A 191 -17.42 -13.53 6.79
CA MET A 191 -16.95 -13.06 5.49
C MET A 191 -17.27 -14.05 4.37
N LEU A 192 -17.27 -13.55 3.14
CA LEU A 192 -17.48 -14.33 1.92
C LEU A 192 -16.13 -14.63 1.25
N PRO A 193 -15.64 -15.87 1.27
CA PRO A 193 -14.40 -16.21 0.60
C PRO A 193 -14.57 -16.18 -0.92
N SER A 194 -13.65 -15.49 -1.59
CA SER A 194 -13.60 -15.37 -3.04
C SER A 194 -12.21 -15.71 -3.56
N THR A 195 -12.13 -16.30 -4.76
CA THR A 195 -10.84 -16.63 -5.40
C THR A 195 -10.95 -16.33 -6.89
N GLY A 196 -9.90 -15.74 -7.48
CA GLY A 196 -9.81 -15.50 -8.90
C GLY A 196 -9.73 -16.78 -9.73
N THR A 197 -9.70 -16.68 -11.04
CA THR A 197 -9.58 -17.82 -11.96
C THR A 197 -8.14 -18.34 -12.05
N VAL A 198 -7.98 -19.64 -12.27
CA VAL A 198 -6.64 -20.27 -12.34
C VAL A 198 -5.85 -19.71 -13.54
N GLY A 199 -4.70 -19.12 -13.26
CA GLY A 199 -3.74 -18.70 -14.29
C GLY A 199 -3.91 -17.30 -14.83
N ASP A 200 -4.80 -16.48 -14.29
CA ASP A 200 -4.99 -15.10 -14.72
C ASP A 200 -4.37 -14.12 -13.71
N SER A 201 -3.24 -13.52 -14.07
CA SER A 201 -2.54 -12.53 -13.24
C SER A 201 -3.30 -11.21 -13.07
N TYR A 202 -4.37 -10.96 -13.83
CA TYR A 202 -5.21 -9.78 -13.67
C TYR A 202 -6.18 -9.88 -12.49
N ASP A 203 -6.45 -11.09 -12.04
CA ASP A 203 -7.44 -11.36 -11.00
C ASP A 203 -7.01 -10.89 -9.59
N ASN A 204 -5.75 -10.45 -9.40
CA ASN A 204 -5.27 -9.90 -8.13
C ASN A 204 -4.41 -8.63 -8.31
N ALA A 205 -4.62 -7.89 -9.39
CA ALA A 205 -3.80 -6.73 -9.77
C ALA A 205 -3.70 -5.66 -8.67
N MET A 206 -4.67 -5.58 -7.76
CA MET A 206 -4.64 -4.62 -6.66
C MET A 206 -3.70 -5.08 -5.53
N ALA A 207 -3.78 -6.33 -5.10
CA ALA A 207 -2.87 -6.89 -4.11
C ALA A 207 -1.44 -6.94 -4.64
N GLU A 208 -1.24 -7.34 -5.90
CA GLU A 208 0.06 -7.23 -6.58
C GLU A 208 0.60 -5.80 -6.60
N SER A 209 -0.29 -4.80 -6.63
CA SER A 209 0.10 -3.39 -6.57
C SER A 209 0.66 -2.99 -5.20
N ALA A 210 0.09 -3.47 -4.09
CA ALA A 210 0.60 -3.24 -2.73
C ALA A 210 1.91 -3.99 -2.51
N ASP A 211 1.96 -5.26 -2.88
CA ASP A 211 3.15 -6.10 -2.83
C ASP A 211 4.31 -5.55 -3.66
N GLY A 212 4.02 -5.10 -4.88
CA GLY A 212 5.00 -4.44 -5.74
C GLY A 212 5.55 -3.16 -5.12
N ALA A 213 4.70 -2.37 -4.45
CA ALA A 213 5.14 -1.20 -3.70
C ALA A 213 5.98 -1.59 -2.48
N TYR A 214 5.56 -2.57 -1.69
CA TYR A 214 6.31 -3.08 -0.55
C TYR A 214 7.72 -3.53 -0.95
N ARG A 215 7.82 -4.34 -2.00
CA ARG A 215 9.13 -4.78 -2.54
C ARG A 215 9.99 -3.60 -2.99
N THR A 216 9.44 -2.67 -3.78
CA THR A 216 10.21 -1.56 -4.37
C THR A 216 10.49 -0.43 -3.38
N GLU A 217 9.58 -0.15 -2.46
CA GLU A 217 9.67 0.98 -1.54
C GLU A 217 10.38 0.63 -0.24
N LEU A 218 10.36 -0.64 0.18
CA LEU A 218 11.01 -1.11 1.40
C LEU A 218 12.10 -2.16 1.11
N VAL A 219 11.71 -3.34 0.61
CA VAL A 219 12.58 -4.53 0.60
C VAL A 219 13.86 -4.30 -0.22
N TRP A 220 13.73 -3.81 -1.46
CA TRP A 220 14.89 -3.61 -2.36
C TRP A 220 15.71 -2.37 -2.04
N ARG A 221 15.21 -1.48 -1.19
CA ARG A 221 15.93 -0.27 -0.76
C ARG A 221 16.71 -0.47 0.53
N ARG A 222 16.48 -1.56 1.23
CA ARG A 222 17.21 -1.93 2.45
C ARG A 222 18.28 -2.98 2.17
N ARG A 223 19.20 -3.12 3.14
CA ARG A 223 19.99 -4.35 3.28
C ARG A 223 19.05 -5.51 3.62
N PRO A 224 19.39 -6.75 3.23
CA PRO A 224 18.60 -7.92 3.63
C PRO A 224 18.38 -7.95 5.14
N PHE A 225 17.19 -8.36 5.54
CA PHE A 225 16.77 -8.41 6.94
C PHE A 225 17.56 -9.47 7.71
N ALA A 226 18.02 -9.10 8.92
CA ALA A 226 18.85 -9.98 9.73
C ALA A 226 18.06 -11.21 10.24
N ASP A 227 16.84 -10.99 10.70
CA ASP A 227 15.94 -11.99 11.26
C ASP A 227 14.47 -11.59 11.07
N LEU A 228 13.55 -12.43 11.58
CA LEU A 228 12.12 -12.19 11.51
C LEU A 228 11.71 -10.90 12.23
N LYS A 229 12.31 -10.58 13.37
CA LYS A 229 11.97 -9.37 14.15
C LYS A 229 12.35 -8.10 13.39
N ASP A 230 13.49 -8.11 12.70
CA ASP A 230 13.91 -7.00 11.85
C ASP A 230 12.95 -6.81 10.67
N LEU A 231 12.49 -7.91 10.06
CA LEU A 231 11.48 -7.88 9.01
C LEU A 231 10.14 -7.35 9.53
N GLU A 232 9.64 -7.85 10.66
CA GLU A 232 8.40 -7.41 11.29
C GLU A 232 8.42 -5.92 11.65
N LEU A 233 9.50 -5.44 12.28
CA LEU A 233 9.65 -4.03 12.64
C LEU A 233 9.67 -3.11 11.41
N ALA A 234 10.36 -3.51 10.36
CA ALA A 234 10.43 -2.74 9.13
C ALA A 234 9.08 -2.73 8.41
N THR A 235 8.39 -3.86 8.35
CA THR A 235 7.04 -3.98 7.77
C THR A 235 6.04 -3.15 8.54
N PHE A 236 6.05 -3.21 9.88
CA PHE A 236 5.22 -2.34 10.73
C PHE A 236 5.39 -0.85 10.40
N ARG A 237 6.63 -0.38 10.32
CA ARG A 237 6.94 1.02 9.99
C ARG A 237 6.44 1.39 8.59
N TRP A 238 6.60 0.49 7.62
CA TRP A 238 6.15 0.72 6.26
C TRP A 238 4.62 0.74 6.17
N VAL A 239 3.91 -0.20 6.81
CA VAL A 239 2.45 -0.24 6.86
C VAL A 239 1.89 0.99 7.57
N SER A 240 2.49 1.40 8.68
CA SER A 240 2.10 2.63 9.37
C SER A 240 2.22 3.85 8.46
N TRP A 241 3.35 4.00 7.77
CA TRP A 241 3.56 5.07 6.80
C TRP A 241 2.62 4.97 5.60
N TRP A 242 2.42 3.76 5.06
CA TRP A 242 1.49 3.50 3.96
C TRP A 242 0.09 4.00 4.26
N ASN A 243 -0.43 3.68 5.44
CA ASN A 243 -1.79 4.01 5.82
C ASN A 243 -1.98 5.48 6.20
N SER A 244 -1.01 6.09 6.90
CA SER A 244 -1.20 7.40 7.52
C SER A 244 -0.48 8.57 6.84
N LYS A 245 0.53 8.29 5.99
CA LYS A 245 1.38 9.36 5.40
C LYS A 245 1.59 9.24 3.90
N ARG A 246 1.59 8.01 3.37
CA ARG A 246 1.84 7.79 1.95
C ARG A 246 0.70 8.34 1.10
N LEU A 247 1.04 9.19 0.14
CA LEU A 247 0.07 9.71 -0.82
C LEU A 247 -0.22 8.69 -1.92
N HIS A 248 -1.51 8.48 -2.22
CA HIS A 248 -1.97 7.54 -3.24
C HIS A 248 -2.62 8.30 -4.40
N GLN A 249 -2.08 8.14 -5.60
CA GLN A 249 -2.59 8.83 -6.78
C GLN A 249 -4.04 8.43 -7.10
N SER A 250 -4.38 7.14 -6.91
CA SER A 250 -5.74 6.62 -7.09
C SER A 250 -6.75 7.19 -6.09
N LEU A 251 -6.29 7.76 -4.98
CA LEU A 251 -7.11 8.44 -3.98
C LEU A 251 -7.04 9.98 -4.12
N GLY A 252 -6.63 10.50 -5.28
CA GLY A 252 -6.44 11.93 -5.46
C GLY A 252 -5.33 12.53 -4.59
N TYR A 253 -4.25 11.77 -4.37
CA TYR A 253 -3.13 12.10 -3.48
C TYR A 253 -3.50 12.23 -2.00
N ARG A 254 -4.57 11.56 -1.55
CA ARG A 254 -4.88 11.39 -0.13
C ARG A 254 -4.19 10.14 0.42
N THR A 255 -4.09 10.07 1.74
CA THR A 255 -3.70 8.83 2.44
C THR A 255 -4.91 7.90 2.58
N PRO A 256 -4.71 6.58 2.76
CA PRO A 256 -5.79 5.65 3.10
C PRO A 256 -6.63 6.10 4.29
N GLU A 257 -5.99 6.55 5.35
CA GLU A 257 -6.64 7.04 6.56
C GLU A 257 -7.51 8.27 6.31
N ALA A 258 -7.02 9.23 5.53
CA ALA A 258 -7.80 10.42 5.17
C ALA A 258 -9.04 10.05 4.33
N ALA A 259 -8.90 9.11 3.38
CA ALA A 259 -10.00 8.68 2.54
C ALA A 259 -11.12 7.96 3.34
N GLU A 260 -10.74 7.11 4.32
CA GLU A 260 -11.73 6.48 5.21
C GLU A 260 -12.38 7.48 6.16
N THR A 261 -11.59 8.41 6.72
CA THR A 261 -12.11 9.45 7.62
C THR A 261 -13.16 10.32 6.91
N GLU A 262 -12.88 10.73 5.69
CA GLU A 262 -13.80 11.51 4.87
C GLU A 262 -15.11 10.73 4.59
N TYR A 263 -15.01 9.46 4.25
CA TYR A 263 -16.18 8.61 4.05
C TYR A 263 -17.07 8.58 5.30
N HIS A 264 -16.50 8.32 6.47
CA HIS A 264 -17.27 8.25 7.71
C HIS A 264 -17.88 9.60 8.12
N GLN A 265 -17.17 10.71 7.86
CA GLN A 265 -17.72 12.05 8.10
C GLN A 265 -18.92 12.34 7.19
N HIS A 266 -18.85 11.97 5.91
CA HIS A 266 -19.98 12.14 4.97
C HIS A 266 -21.18 11.27 5.39
N GLN A 267 -20.96 10.04 5.81
CA GLN A 267 -22.04 9.16 6.30
C GLN A 267 -22.70 9.74 7.55
N ALA A 268 -21.92 10.22 8.51
CA ALA A 268 -22.45 10.85 9.73
C ALA A 268 -23.27 12.12 9.42
N ALA A 269 -22.81 12.95 8.47
CA ALA A 269 -23.54 14.16 8.06
C ALA A 269 -24.87 13.82 7.36
N GLN A 270 -24.90 12.77 6.53
CA GLN A 270 -26.13 12.30 5.89
C GLN A 270 -27.15 11.78 6.91
N THR A 271 -26.69 10.99 7.90
CA THR A 271 -27.56 10.46 8.96
C THR A 271 -28.12 11.57 9.86
N ALA A 272 -27.34 12.63 10.12
CA ALA A 272 -27.78 13.77 10.93
C ALA A 272 -28.78 14.69 10.21
N SER A 273 -28.94 14.54 8.89
CA SER A 273 -29.84 15.34 8.06
C SER A 273 -31.21 14.70 7.81
N LEU A 274 -31.41 13.48 8.31
CA LEU A 274 -32.67 12.70 8.28
C LEU A 274 -33.40 12.76 9.63
#